data_1105c4aa8cae30b581c7b96e3b75eb7b
#
_entry.id   1105c4aa8cae30b581c7b96e3b75eb7b
#
_cell.length_a   1.000
_cell.length_b   1.000
_cell.length_c   1.000
_cell.angle_alpha   90.00
_cell.angle_beta   90.00
_cell.angle_gamma   90.00
#
_symmetry.space_group_name_H-M   'P 1'
#
loop_
_entity.id
_entity.type
_entity.pdbx_description
1 polymer ?
#
loop_
_entity_poly.entity_id
_entity_poly.type
_entity_poly.pdbx_seq_one_letter_code
_entity_poly.pdbx_strand_id
1 'polypeptide(L)'
;MEFDSLLSLLGNEPVFASSILLAGNVDPKLIRVQLSRWVKVGKIYQLRRGLYSIAPPYQKRQPHPFLVANHLQKASYVSLQTALSFYGLIPEIVNITTSVSTGRPERLETPLGKYEFRHIKTELLFGYRMFEFGEQSVLIATPEKALLDLIYLQPGGDSPAYLKELRLQNTEKLDKHLLRKQSEKFNTPKLQNAVKEILQLMSGESEEFEDL
;
A
#
# COMPACT_ATOMS: atom_id res chain seq x y z
N MET A 1 6.40 -20.94 -25.50
CA MET A 1 6.41 -21.45 -24.09
C MET A 1 5.02 -21.98 -23.77
N GLU A 2 4.95 -23.18 -23.23
CA GLU A 2 3.69 -23.76 -22.77
C GLU A 2 3.27 -23.16 -21.43
N PHE A 3 1.96 -23.25 -21.11
CA PHE A 3 1.43 -22.66 -19.88
C PHE A 3 1.97 -23.34 -18.62
N ASP A 4 2.15 -24.64 -18.67
CA ASP A 4 2.72 -25.43 -17.56
C ASP A 4 4.17 -25.06 -17.27
N SER A 5 4.92 -24.67 -18.31
CA SER A 5 6.27 -24.12 -18.14
C SER A 5 6.25 -22.77 -17.42
N LEU A 6 5.24 -21.93 -17.67
CA LEU A 6 5.04 -20.68 -16.91
C LEU A 6 4.76 -20.98 -15.44
N LEU A 7 3.82 -21.90 -15.16
CA LEU A 7 3.48 -22.27 -13.78
C LEU A 7 4.67 -22.83 -13.01
N SER A 8 5.49 -23.66 -13.67
CA SER A 8 6.71 -24.21 -13.10
C SER A 8 7.76 -23.14 -12.82
N LEU A 9 7.92 -22.16 -13.73
CA LEU A 9 8.86 -21.04 -13.57
C LEU A 9 8.49 -20.13 -12.41
N LEU A 10 7.19 -19.84 -12.26
CA LEU A 10 6.69 -18.92 -11.22
C LEU A 10 6.62 -19.56 -9.82
N GLY A 11 6.52 -20.89 -9.77
CA GLY A 11 6.41 -21.60 -8.48
C GLY A 11 5.17 -21.16 -7.71
N ASN A 12 5.37 -20.45 -6.60
CA ASN A 12 4.30 -19.94 -5.73
C ASN A 12 4.05 -18.43 -5.89
N GLU A 13 4.82 -17.76 -6.77
CA GLU A 13 4.68 -16.30 -6.97
C GLU A 13 3.33 -15.96 -7.62
N PRO A 14 2.43 -15.25 -6.91
CA PRO A 14 1.09 -14.98 -7.42
C PRO A 14 1.05 -13.81 -8.42
N VAL A 15 2.07 -12.94 -8.41
CA VAL A 15 2.19 -11.75 -9.28
C VAL A 15 3.55 -11.78 -9.96
N PHE A 16 3.60 -11.54 -11.26
CA PHE A 16 4.85 -11.58 -12.03
C PHE A 16 4.94 -10.50 -13.11
N ALA A 17 6.15 -10.03 -13.35
CA ALA A 17 6.46 -9.14 -14.45
C ALA A 17 6.77 -9.94 -15.72
N SER A 18 6.33 -9.45 -16.88
CA SER A 18 6.64 -10.09 -18.17
C SER A 18 8.14 -10.17 -18.46
N SER A 19 8.95 -9.33 -17.82
CA SER A 19 10.42 -9.37 -17.95
C SER A 19 11.04 -10.69 -17.51
N ILE A 20 10.42 -11.43 -16.58
CA ILE A 20 10.93 -12.75 -16.16
C ILE A 20 10.91 -13.76 -17.32
N LEU A 21 10.02 -13.57 -18.29
CA LEU A 21 9.87 -14.43 -19.46
C LEU A 21 10.82 -14.07 -20.61
N LEU A 22 11.55 -12.97 -20.48
CA LEU A 22 12.50 -12.48 -21.47
C LEU A 22 13.94 -12.93 -21.15
N ALA A 23 14.13 -13.74 -20.12
CA ALA A 23 15.44 -14.31 -19.80
C ALA A 23 15.84 -15.29 -20.92
N GLY A 24 17.06 -15.11 -21.46
CA GLY A 24 17.57 -15.89 -22.60
C GLY A 24 17.27 -15.26 -23.96
N ASN A 25 17.47 -16.03 -25.02
CA ASN A 25 17.31 -15.58 -26.41
C ASN A 25 15.85 -15.78 -26.89
N VAL A 26 14.91 -15.07 -26.27
CA VAL A 26 13.47 -15.19 -26.57
C VAL A 26 12.97 -13.90 -27.24
N ASP A 27 12.24 -14.05 -28.36
CA ASP A 27 11.62 -12.89 -29.04
C ASP A 27 10.53 -12.26 -28.16
N PRO A 28 10.67 -10.98 -27.76
CA PRO A 28 9.68 -10.28 -26.94
C PRO A 28 8.29 -10.20 -27.59
N LYS A 29 8.21 -10.24 -28.94
CA LYS A 29 6.92 -10.22 -29.64
C LYS A 29 6.14 -11.50 -29.41
N LEU A 30 6.82 -12.65 -29.47
CA LEU A 30 6.20 -13.96 -29.22
C LEU A 30 5.66 -14.06 -27.77
N ILE A 31 6.43 -13.56 -26.80
CA ILE A 31 5.98 -13.52 -25.40
C ILE A 31 4.73 -12.66 -25.24
N ARG A 32 4.70 -11.45 -25.83
CA ARG A 32 3.51 -10.59 -25.78
C ARG A 32 2.28 -11.25 -26.37
N VAL A 33 2.42 -11.92 -27.53
CA VAL A 33 1.31 -12.65 -28.17
C VAL A 33 0.84 -13.77 -27.25
N GLN A 34 1.74 -14.51 -26.64
CA GLN A 34 1.39 -15.61 -25.75
C GLN A 34 0.68 -15.11 -24.47
N LEU A 35 1.17 -14.06 -23.83
CA LEU A 35 0.53 -13.44 -22.67
C LEU A 35 -0.88 -12.95 -23.04
N SER A 36 -1.04 -12.28 -24.19
CA SER A 36 -2.34 -11.82 -24.69
C SER A 36 -3.33 -12.97 -24.90
N ARG A 37 -2.88 -14.09 -25.42
CA ARG A 37 -3.72 -15.29 -25.58
C ARG A 37 -4.16 -15.83 -24.21
N TRP A 38 -3.26 -15.93 -23.24
CA TRP A 38 -3.59 -16.41 -21.90
C TRP A 38 -4.53 -15.48 -21.15
N VAL A 39 -4.38 -14.16 -21.31
CA VAL A 39 -5.37 -13.19 -20.78
C VAL A 39 -6.73 -13.42 -21.41
N LYS A 40 -6.80 -13.55 -22.76
CA LYS A 40 -8.06 -13.74 -23.49
C LYS A 40 -8.80 -15.02 -23.07
N VAL A 41 -8.08 -16.09 -22.75
CA VAL A 41 -8.68 -17.36 -22.31
C VAL A 41 -8.80 -17.48 -20.78
N GLY A 42 -8.55 -16.39 -20.04
CA GLY A 42 -8.74 -16.33 -18.58
C GLY A 42 -7.75 -17.12 -17.75
N LYS A 43 -6.58 -17.50 -18.30
CA LYS A 43 -5.52 -18.21 -17.56
C LYS A 43 -4.70 -17.30 -16.66
N ILE A 44 -4.56 -16.02 -17.06
CA ILE A 44 -3.88 -14.99 -16.29
C ILE A 44 -4.69 -13.70 -16.33
N TYR A 45 -4.56 -12.88 -15.30
CA TYR A 45 -5.04 -11.51 -15.25
C TYR A 45 -3.92 -10.54 -15.63
N GLN A 46 -4.21 -9.58 -16.48
CA GLN A 46 -3.33 -8.44 -16.69
C GLN A 46 -3.69 -7.35 -15.68
N LEU A 47 -2.78 -7.06 -14.75
CA LEU A 47 -2.97 -6.03 -13.72
C LEU A 47 -2.64 -4.63 -14.25
N ARG A 48 -1.59 -4.56 -15.04
CA ARG A 48 -1.18 -3.40 -15.85
C ARG A 48 -0.27 -3.89 -16.98
N ARG A 49 0.16 -2.98 -17.87
CA ARG A 49 1.09 -3.35 -18.94
C ARG A 49 2.38 -3.94 -18.35
N GLY A 50 2.66 -5.18 -18.69
CA GLY A 50 3.87 -5.90 -18.27
C GLY A 50 3.79 -6.52 -16.87
N LEU A 51 2.65 -6.42 -16.16
CA LEU A 51 2.43 -7.04 -14.86
C LEU A 51 1.19 -7.93 -14.90
N TYR A 52 1.32 -9.14 -14.42
CA TYR A 52 0.29 -10.18 -14.52
C TYR A 52 0.14 -10.95 -13.21
N SER A 53 -0.97 -11.63 -13.06
CA SER A 53 -1.22 -12.60 -12.01
C SER A 53 -1.83 -13.86 -12.61
N ILE A 54 -1.54 -15.03 -12.03
CA ILE A 54 -2.21 -16.27 -12.39
C ILE A 54 -3.66 -16.18 -11.95
N ALA A 55 -4.58 -16.59 -12.83
CA ALA A 55 -6.02 -16.61 -12.54
C ALA A 55 -6.48 -17.97 -11.98
N PRO A 56 -7.59 -18.02 -11.20
CA PRO A 56 -8.22 -19.30 -10.87
C PRO A 56 -8.64 -20.08 -12.13
N PRO A 57 -8.60 -21.42 -12.12
CA PRO A 57 -8.21 -22.29 -11.03
C PRO A 57 -6.70 -22.56 -10.96
N TYR A 58 -5.89 -21.92 -11.79
CA TYR A 58 -4.46 -22.21 -11.95
C TYR A 58 -3.58 -21.57 -10.87
N GLN A 59 -4.09 -20.55 -10.16
CA GLN A 59 -3.34 -19.89 -9.09
C GLN A 59 -3.19 -20.83 -7.89
N LYS A 60 -1.96 -20.99 -7.42
CA LYS A 60 -1.66 -21.76 -6.20
C LYS A 60 -1.97 -20.97 -4.94
N ARG A 61 -1.85 -19.64 -5.02
CA ARG A 61 -2.09 -18.69 -3.92
C ARG A 61 -2.80 -17.45 -4.43
N GLN A 62 -3.81 -17.02 -3.68
CA GLN A 62 -4.45 -15.73 -3.94
C GLN A 62 -3.48 -14.61 -3.57
N PRO A 63 -3.19 -13.68 -4.49
CA PRO A 63 -2.34 -12.54 -4.17
C PRO A 63 -3.00 -11.65 -3.13
N HIS A 64 -2.25 -11.30 -2.08
CA HIS A 64 -2.70 -10.34 -1.09
C HIS A 64 -2.83 -8.95 -1.75
N PRO A 65 -3.89 -8.15 -1.48
CA PRO A 65 -4.07 -6.85 -2.11
C PRO A 65 -2.87 -5.90 -1.92
N PHE A 66 -2.20 -5.96 -0.77
CA PHE A 66 -1.03 -5.13 -0.49
C PHE A 66 0.20 -5.55 -1.32
N LEU A 67 0.37 -6.86 -1.57
CA LEU A 67 1.40 -7.35 -2.49
C LEU A 67 1.14 -6.79 -3.90
N VAL A 68 -0.09 -6.88 -4.38
CA VAL A 68 -0.47 -6.35 -5.69
C VAL A 68 -0.16 -4.85 -5.77
N ALA A 69 -0.49 -4.07 -4.74
CA ALA A 69 -0.18 -2.64 -4.67
C ALA A 69 1.33 -2.38 -4.82
N ASN A 70 2.17 -3.10 -4.05
CA ASN A 70 3.63 -2.93 -4.11
C ASN A 70 4.22 -3.31 -5.49
N HIS A 71 3.58 -4.24 -6.22
CA HIS A 71 3.98 -4.60 -7.58
C HIS A 71 3.47 -3.63 -8.64
N LEU A 72 2.30 -3.03 -8.45
CA LEU A 72 1.69 -2.09 -9.39
C LEU A 72 2.53 -0.82 -9.55
N GLN A 73 3.07 -0.27 -8.46
CA GLN A 73 4.06 0.81 -8.53
C GLN A 73 5.31 0.45 -7.72
N LYS A 74 6.48 0.54 -8.35
CA LYS A 74 7.77 0.43 -7.67
C LYS A 74 7.99 1.62 -6.77
N ALA A 75 8.88 1.49 -5.77
CA ALA A 75 9.16 2.51 -4.78
C ALA A 75 7.86 3.06 -4.15
N SER A 76 7.00 2.13 -3.69
CA SER A 76 5.75 2.41 -2.98
C SER A 76 5.61 1.53 -1.75
N TYR A 77 4.77 1.96 -0.83
CA TYR A 77 4.29 1.15 0.29
C TYR A 77 2.82 1.49 0.57
N VAL A 78 2.09 0.53 1.12
CA VAL A 78 0.70 0.75 1.56
C VAL A 78 0.69 1.74 2.71
N SER A 79 -0.17 2.77 2.63
CA SER A 79 -0.21 3.88 3.57
C SER A 79 -1.63 4.48 3.66
N LEU A 80 -1.73 5.66 4.27
CA LEU A 80 -2.98 6.43 4.36
C LEU A 80 -4.07 5.62 5.07
N GLN A 81 -5.33 5.75 4.63
CA GLN A 81 -6.46 5.08 5.26
C GLN A 81 -6.31 3.55 5.28
N THR A 82 -5.74 2.93 4.24
CA THR A 82 -5.54 1.49 4.21
C THR A 82 -4.62 1.00 5.32
N ALA A 83 -3.50 1.68 5.54
CA ALA A 83 -2.59 1.32 6.62
C ALA A 83 -3.18 1.66 8.01
N LEU A 84 -3.86 2.81 8.16
CA LEU A 84 -4.53 3.16 9.41
C LEU A 84 -5.61 2.16 9.79
N SER A 85 -6.43 1.72 8.81
CA SER A 85 -7.44 0.67 9.01
C SER A 85 -6.81 -0.69 9.35
N PHE A 86 -5.70 -1.05 8.68
CA PHE A 86 -4.94 -2.28 8.99
C PHE A 86 -4.47 -2.33 10.45
N TYR A 87 -4.04 -1.20 11.03
CA TYR A 87 -3.68 -1.10 12.44
C TYR A 87 -4.88 -0.92 13.38
N GLY A 88 -6.09 -0.73 12.84
CA GLY A 88 -7.29 -0.43 13.60
C GLY A 88 -7.28 0.97 14.22
N LEU A 89 -6.56 1.92 13.61
CA LEU A 89 -6.48 3.32 14.06
C LEU A 89 -7.65 4.16 13.59
N ILE A 90 -8.40 3.71 12.60
CA ILE A 90 -9.62 4.33 12.10
C ILE A 90 -10.72 3.28 11.97
N PRO A 91 -12.00 3.64 12.19
CA PRO A 91 -13.12 2.69 12.11
C PRO A 91 -13.54 2.37 10.66
N GLU A 92 -13.09 3.12 9.68
CA GLU A 92 -13.51 3.00 8.29
C GLU A 92 -13.03 1.70 7.65
N ILE A 93 -13.95 1.01 6.94
CA ILE A 93 -13.59 -0.10 6.04
C ILE A 93 -13.15 0.49 4.70
N VAL A 94 -11.92 0.19 4.31
CA VAL A 94 -11.32 0.75 3.10
C VAL A 94 -11.43 -0.25 1.94
N ASN A 95 -12.24 0.09 0.92
CA ASN A 95 -12.46 -0.74 -0.27
C ASN A 95 -11.44 -0.49 -1.40
N ILE A 96 -10.54 0.46 -1.23
CA ILE A 96 -9.49 0.81 -2.18
C ILE A 96 -8.15 0.71 -1.45
N THR A 97 -7.23 -0.08 -1.96
CA THR A 97 -5.87 -0.13 -1.39
C THR A 97 -5.13 1.15 -1.72
N THR A 98 -4.89 1.98 -0.71
CA THR A 98 -4.16 3.25 -0.84
C THR A 98 -2.68 3.07 -0.53
N SER A 99 -1.85 3.67 -1.36
CA SER A 99 -0.38 3.63 -1.23
C SER A 99 0.22 5.00 -1.50
N VAL A 100 1.40 5.24 -0.98
CA VAL A 100 2.24 6.36 -1.39
C VAL A 100 3.42 5.85 -2.22
N SER A 101 3.87 6.67 -3.16
CA SER A 101 4.93 6.32 -4.09
C SER A 101 5.64 7.59 -4.57
N THR A 102 6.88 7.46 -5.01
CA THR A 102 7.60 8.53 -5.71
C THR A 102 7.21 8.65 -7.19
N GLY A 103 6.38 7.73 -7.68
CA GLY A 103 5.82 7.74 -9.02
C GLY A 103 4.68 8.76 -9.19
N ARG A 104 4.09 8.78 -10.38
CA ARG A 104 2.91 9.63 -10.66
C ARG A 104 1.70 9.14 -9.88
N PRO A 105 0.85 10.05 -9.39
CA PRO A 105 -0.44 9.67 -8.83
C PRO A 105 -1.26 8.90 -9.87
N GLU A 106 -1.88 7.81 -9.45
CA GLU A 106 -2.62 6.93 -10.36
C GLU A 106 -3.73 6.21 -9.59
N ARG A 107 -4.87 6.01 -10.26
CA ARG A 107 -5.92 5.10 -9.81
C ARG A 107 -6.04 3.96 -10.81
N LEU A 108 -6.04 2.76 -10.31
CA LEU A 108 -6.09 1.53 -11.10
C LEU A 108 -7.23 0.65 -10.61
N GLU A 109 -8.00 0.14 -11.55
CA GLU A 109 -8.96 -0.92 -11.32
C GLU A 109 -8.47 -2.18 -12.04
N THR A 110 -8.37 -3.27 -11.31
CA THR A 110 -7.86 -4.55 -11.80
C THR A 110 -8.83 -5.67 -11.43
N PRO A 111 -8.75 -6.86 -12.03
CA PRO A 111 -9.52 -8.01 -11.57
C PRO A 111 -9.29 -8.40 -10.10
N LEU A 112 -8.23 -7.90 -9.48
CA LEU A 112 -7.86 -8.19 -8.09
C LEU A 112 -8.21 -7.06 -7.11
N GLY A 113 -8.85 -5.99 -7.57
CA GLY A 113 -9.26 -4.87 -6.71
C GLY A 113 -8.91 -3.50 -7.25
N LYS A 114 -9.18 -2.48 -6.43
CA LYS A 114 -8.96 -1.07 -6.74
C LYS A 114 -7.78 -0.55 -5.94
N TYR A 115 -6.95 0.25 -6.59
CA TYR A 115 -5.69 0.76 -6.04
C TYR A 115 -5.58 2.25 -6.31
N GLU A 116 -5.12 3.00 -5.32
CA GLU A 116 -4.83 4.42 -5.45
C GLU A 116 -3.41 4.71 -4.98
N PHE A 117 -2.64 5.40 -5.80
CA PHE A 117 -1.28 5.83 -5.49
C PHE A 117 -1.23 7.35 -5.39
N ARG A 118 -0.73 7.85 -4.26
CA ARG A 118 -0.50 9.26 -4.02
C ARG A 118 0.99 9.55 -4.13
N HIS A 119 1.32 10.66 -4.77
CA HIS A 119 2.73 11.05 -4.91
C HIS A 119 3.29 11.60 -3.60
N ILE A 120 4.47 11.11 -3.22
CA ILE A 120 5.27 11.67 -2.14
C ILE A 120 6.68 11.96 -2.64
N LYS A 121 7.32 12.98 -2.08
CA LYS A 121 8.70 13.32 -2.42
C LYS A 121 9.66 12.19 -2.01
N THR A 122 10.75 12.01 -2.76
CA THR A 122 11.71 10.92 -2.54
C THR A 122 12.31 10.95 -1.13
N GLU A 123 12.61 12.13 -0.60
CA GLU A 123 13.15 12.31 0.77
C GLU A 123 12.17 11.90 1.86
N LEU A 124 10.88 11.82 1.52
CA LEU A 124 9.80 11.41 2.44
C LEU A 124 9.43 9.92 2.30
N LEU A 125 10.10 9.17 1.42
CA LEU A 125 9.88 7.73 1.25
C LEU A 125 10.63 6.94 2.35
N PHE A 126 10.10 6.98 3.57
CA PHE A 126 10.66 6.32 4.75
C PHE A 126 9.53 5.84 5.68
N GLY A 127 9.85 5.18 6.81
CA GLY A 127 8.91 4.85 7.87
C GLY A 127 7.92 3.73 7.49
N TYR A 128 8.34 2.78 6.69
CA TYR A 128 7.59 1.57 6.36
C TYR A 128 8.37 0.32 6.79
N ARG A 129 7.65 -0.77 6.94
CA ARG A 129 8.19 -2.07 7.35
C ARG A 129 7.70 -3.15 6.41
N MET A 130 8.43 -4.25 6.38
CA MET A 130 8.02 -5.47 5.71
C MET A 130 7.13 -6.29 6.65
N PHE A 131 6.02 -6.78 6.10
CA PHE A 131 5.11 -7.72 6.76
C PHE A 131 4.99 -8.96 5.90
N GLU A 132 4.83 -10.11 6.57
CA GLU A 132 4.64 -11.40 5.91
C GLU A 132 3.19 -11.86 6.07
N PHE A 133 2.51 -12.09 4.95
CA PHE A 133 1.20 -12.73 4.88
C PHE A 133 1.35 -14.12 4.24
N GLY A 134 1.58 -15.13 5.07
CA GLY A 134 2.08 -16.41 4.60
C GLY A 134 3.47 -16.25 3.98
N GLU A 135 3.64 -16.61 2.71
CA GLU A 135 4.90 -16.43 1.97
C GLU A 135 4.91 -15.13 1.12
N GLN A 136 4.02 -14.17 1.38
CA GLN A 136 3.92 -12.94 0.64
C GLN A 136 4.43 -11.78 1.46
N SER A 137 5.58 -11.22 1.08
CA SER A 137 6.18 -10.03 1.72
C SER A 137 5.58 -8.76 1.16
N VAL A 138 5.11 -7.88 2.03
CA VAL A 138 4.51 -6.59 1.66
C VAL A 138 5.12 -5.44 2.44
N LEU A 139 5.17 -4.26 1.84
CA LEU A 139 5.63 -3.03 2.48
C LEU A 139 4.44 -2.19 2.93
N ILE A 140 4.38 -1.89 4.24
CA ILE A 140 3.31 -1.09 4.85
C ILE A 140 3.96 0.01 5.70
N ALA A 141 3.42 1.23 5.66
CA ALA A 141 3.80 2.32 6.54
C ALA A 141 3.66 1.90 8.01
N THR A 142 4.50 2.43 8.89
CA THR A 142 4.22 2.35 10.35
C THR A 142 2.97 3.16 10.68
N PRO A 143 2.31 2.91 11.83
CA PRO A 143 1.13 3.67 12.24
C PRO A 143 1.33 5.19 12.16
N GLU A 144 2.46 5.68 12.70
CA GLU A 144 2.82 7.08 12.71
C GLU A 144 3.00 7.63 11.29
N LYS A 145 3.71 6.85 10.45
CA LYS A 145 3.97 7.26 9.06
C LYS A 145 2.69 7.32 8.24
N ALA A 146 1.80 6.33 8.39
CA ALA A 146 0.51 6.32 7.70
C ALA A 146 -0.33 7.55 8.03
N LEU A 147 -0.34 7.95 9.31
CA LEU A 147 -1.03 9.14 9.79
C LEU A 147 -0.39 10.42 9.25
N LEU A 148 0.94 10.52 9.30
CA LEU A 148 1.67 11.68 8.77
C LEU A 148 1.51 11.82 7.25
N ASP A 149 1.55 10.71 6.48
CA ASP A 149 1.30 10.73 5.05
C ASP A 149 -0.11 11.23 4.72
N LEU A 150 -1.11 10.75 5.47
CA LEU A 150 -2.49 11.15 5.28
C LEU A 150 -2.66 12.65 5.51
N ILE A 151 -2.18 13.18 6.62
CA ILE A 151 -2.25 14.60 6.96
C ILE A 151 -1.50 15.44 5.92
N TYR A 152 -0.29 15.02 5.55
CA TYR A 152 0.55 15.74 4.59
C TYR A 152 -0.14 15.90 3.23
N LEU A 153 -0.71 14.81 2.71
CA LEU A 153 -1.31 14.77 1.38
C LEU A 153 -2.75 15.30 1.32
N GLN A 154 -3.42 15.40 2.47
CA GLN A 154 -4.79 15.91 2.55
C GLN A 154 -4.79 17.45 2.64
N PRO A 155 -5.43 18.19 1.71
CA PRO A 155 -5.66 19.62 1.89
C PRO A 155 -6.40 19.88 3.22
N GLY A 156 -5.88 20.79 4.05
CA GLY A 156 -6.47 21.09 5.37
C GLY A 156 -6.38 19.95 6.38
N GLY A 157 -5.50 18.94 6.14
CA GLY A 157 -5.36 17.77 7.01
C GLY A 157 -4.85 18.07 8.42
N ASP A 158 -4.39 19.28 8.68
CA ASP A 158 -3.99 19.80 10.00
C ASP A 158 -5.11 20.55 10.74
N SER A 159 -6.28 20.69 10.13
CA SER A 159 -7.40 21.37 10.80
C SER A 159 -7.95 20.53 11.95
N PRO A 160 -8.28 21.13 13.11
CA PRO A 160 -8.86 20.39 14.24
C PRO A 160 -10.12 19.61 13.86
N ALA A 161 -10.94 20.17 12.96
CA ALA A 161 -12.15 19.51 12.45
C ALA A 161 -11.81 18.21 11.72
N TYR A 162 -10.82 18.24 10.81
CA TYR A 162 -10.39 17.03 10.08
C TYR A 162 -9.77 15.99 11.00
N LEU A 163 -8.90 16.40 11.93
CA LEU A 163 -8.27 15.49 12.87
C LEU A 163 -9.30 14.80 13.77
N LYS A 164 -10.33 15.52 14.21
CA LYS A 164 -11.46 14.93 14.96
C LYS A 164 -12.31 14.01 14.10
N GLU A 165 -12.51 14.35 12.81
CA GLU A 165 -13.25 13.51 11.84
C GLU A 165 -12.57 12.17 11.58
N LEU A 166 -11.25 12.07 11.72
CA LEU A 166 -10.52 10.81 11.59
C LEU A 166 -10.94 9.77 12.64
N ARG A 167 -11.54 10.20 13.76
CA ARG A 167 -11.99 9.33 14.85
C ARG A 167 -10.95 8.28 15.21
N LEU A 168 -9.72 8.76 15.46
CA LEU A 168 -8.61 7.88 15.80
C LEU A 168 -8.97 6.98 16.98
N GLN A 169 -8.68 5.71 16.86
CA GLN A 169 -8.92 4.66 17.86
C GLN A 169 -7.62 3.94 18.16
N ASN A 170 -7.57 3.21 19.28
CA ASN A 170 -6.39 2.42 19.67
C ASN A 170 -5.11 3.27 19.59
N THR A 171 -5.18 4.51 20.08
CA THR A 171 -4.09 5.48 19.97
C THR A 171 -2.85 5.06 20.76
N GLU A 172 -2.97 4.09 21.67
CA GLU A 172 -1.86 3.44 22.39
C GLU A 172 -0.88 2.71 21.44
N LYS A 173 -1.31 2.39 20.22
CA LYS A 173 -0.44 1.80 19.17
C LYS A 173 0.48 2.81 18.51
N LEU A 174 0.24 4.12 18.72
CA LEU A 174 1.09 5.20 18.21
C LEU A 174 2.23 5.48 19.21
N ASP A 175 3.46 5.36 18.75
CA ASP A 175 4.61 5.85 19.50
C ASP A 175 4.71 7.37 19.36
N LYS A 176 4.40 8.09 20.48
CA LYS A 176 4.40 9.57 20.54
C LYS A 176 5.77 10.17 20.19
N HIS A 177 6.87 9.50 20.59
CA HIS A 177 8.22 9.95 20.27
C HIS A 177 8.54 9.76 18.79
N LEU A 178 8.20 8.59 18.24
CA LEU A 178 8.41 8.27 16.83
C LEU A 178 7.57 9.20 15.93
N LEU A 179 6.32 9.50 16.31
CA LEU A 179 5.44 10.42 15.60
C LEU A 179 6.07 11.82 15.49
N ARG A 180 6.59 12.36 16.60
CA ARG A 180 7.31 13.64 16.59
C ARG A 180 8.55 13.59 15.70
N LYS A 181 9.42 12.62 15.93
CA LYS A 181 10.67 12.45 15.18
C LYS A 181 10.45 12.30 13.67
N GLN A 182 9.42 11.58 13.28
CA GLN A 182 9.10 11.41 11.86
C GLN A 182 8.50 12.68 11.26
N SER A 183 7.66 13.42 12.00
CA SER A 183 7.06 14.68 11.54
C SER A 183 8.09 15.75 11.20
N GLU A 184 9.19 15.81 11.96
CA GLU A 184 10.30 16.74 11.73
C GLU A 184 10.90 16.59 10.33
N LYS A 185 10.96 15.36 9.81
CA LYS A 185 11.52 15.07 8.47
C LYS A 185 10.69 15.69 7.33
N PHE A 186 9.40 15.92 7.56
CA PHE A 186 8.55 16.59 6.56
C PHE A 186 8.81 18.10 6.48
N ASN A 187 9.38 18.68 7.52
CA ASN A 187 9.77 20.09 7.60
C ASN A 187 8.65 21.06 7.16
N THR A 188 7.44 20.82 7.64
CA THR A 188 6.26 21.67 7.33
C THR A 188 5.53 22.07 8.60
N PRO A 189 5.14 23.36 8.76
CA PRO A 189 4.33 23.82 9.90
C PRO A 189 3.03 23.02 10.04
N LYS A 190 2.44 22.63 8.92
CA LYS A 190 1.24 21.80 8.86
C LYS A 190 1.36 20.54 9.72
N LEU A 191 2.43 19.76 9.56
CA LEU A 191 2.59 18.53 10.33
C LEU A 191 2.96 18.78 11.79
N GLN A 192 3.72 19.83 12.06
CA GLN A 192 4.03 20.22 13.44
C GLN A 192 2.77 20.57 14.23
N ASN A 193 1.87 21.37 13.63
CA ASN A 193 0.58 21.72 14.23
C ASN A 193 -0.29 20.49 14.43
N ALA A 194 -0.45 19.65 13.38
CA ALA A 194 -1.25 18.44 13.46
C ALA A 194 -0.78 17.47 14.55
N VAL A 195 0.54 17.25 14.65
CA VAL A 195 1.11 16.35 15.68
C VAL A 195 0.85 16.90 17.07
N LYS A 196 0.95 18.22 17.28
CA LYS A 196 0.64 18.84 18.57
C LYS A 196 -0.82 18.57 18.96
N GLU A 197 -1.76 18.79 18.06
CA GLU A 197 -3.19 18.51 18.28
C GLU A 197 -3.47 17.04 18.58
N ILE A 198 -2.90 16.13 17.78
CA ILE A 198 -3.06 14.68 17.99
C ILE A 198 -2.55 14.25 19.36
N LEU A 199 -1.39 14.77 19.80
CA LEU A 199 -0.83 14.45 21.11
C LEU A 199 -1.67 14.99 22.26
N GLN A 200 -2.35 16.13 22.06
CA GLN A 200 -3.32 16.66 23.02
C GLN A 200 -4.57 15.78 23.11
N LEU A 201 -5.13 15.36 21.98
CA LEU A 201 -6.26 14.43 21.94
C LEU A 201 -5.93 13.11 22.65
N MET A 202 -4.76 12.54 22.37
CA MET A 202 -4.28 11.31 23.02
C MET A 202 -4.05 11.45 24.55
N SER A 203 -3.82 12.68 25.05
CA SER A 203 -3.63 12.92 26.48
C SER A 203 -4.98 13.11 27.18
N GLY A 204 -5.95 13.75 26.53
CA GLY A 204 -7.30 13.94 27.08
C GLY A 204 -8.08 12.63 27.19
N GLU A 205 -7.91 11.70 26.25
CA GLU A 205 -8.50 10.35 26.36
C GLU A 205 -7.94 9.53 27.53
N SER A 206 -6.70 9.78 27.96
CA SER A 206 -6.09 9.07 29.09
C SER A 206 -6.65 9.54 30.44
N GLU A 207 -7.07 10.80 30.55
CA GLU A 207 -7.64 11.36 31.80
C GLU A 207 -9.11 10.90 32.01
N GLU A 208 -9.89 10.70 30.93
CA GLU A 208 -11.27 10.20 31.03
C GLU A 208 -11.35 8.70 31.43
N PHE A 209 -10.29 7.92 31.22
CA PHE A 209 -10.25 6.50 31.60
C PHE A 209 -9.68 6.23 33.02
N GLU A 210 -9.00 7.19 33.66
CA GLU A 210 -8.52 7.07 35.03
C GLU A 210 -9.58 7.45 36.09
N ASP A 211 -10.68 8.09 35.66
CA ASP A 211 -11.77 8.56 36.56
C ASP A 211 -12.98 7.58 36.63
N LEU A 212 -12.85 6.34 36.14
CA LEU A 212 -13.85 5.26 36.24
C LEU A 212 -13.32 4.05 37.03
#